data_f188350a5354805b308f39c1823cde55
#
_entry.id   f188350a5354805b308f39c1823cde55
#
_cell.length_a   1.000
_cell.length_b   1.000
_cell.length_c   1.000
_cell.angle_alpha   90.00
_cell.angle_beta   90.00
_cell.angle_gamma   90.00
#
_symmetry.space_group_name_H-M   'P 1'
#
loop_
_entity.id
_entity.type
_entity.pdbx_description
1 polymer ?
#
loop_
_entity_poly.entity_id
_entity_poly.type
_entity_poly.pdbx_seq_one_letter_code
_entity_poly.pdbx_strand_id
1 'polypeptide(L)'
;MIRIVTDSAADLTAEQLSVPGIFVVPLSVTFADGTTQLDDGTMTKDEFFVRLAEDSKLPRTSQPSPASFMQVYEDAAAAGDEVLVITIGQKLSGTYQCAHLAAADVGLQVHIVDSEAASQAEALLVREA
;
A
#
# COMPACT_ATOMS: atom_id res chain seq x y z
N MET A 1 -16.31 -10.76 -7.07
CA MET A 1 -16.05 -9.29 -7.08
C MET A 1 -14.59 -9.08 -7.47
N ILE A 2 -14.22 -7.90 -7.98
CA ILE A 2 -12.82 -7.54 -8.18
C ILE A 2 -12.38 -6.70 -6.97
N ARG A 3 -11.31 -7.10 -6.31
CA ARG A 3 -10.66 -6.30 -5.27
C ARG A 3 -9.56 -5.45 -5.89
N ILE A 4 -9.63 -4.16 -5.67
CA ILE A 4 -8.55 -3.24 -6.03
C ILE A 4 -7.63 -3.11 -4.83
N VAL A 5 -6.39 -3.56 -4.97
CA VAL A 5 -5.38 -3.52 -3.91
C VAL A 5 -4.33 -2.48 -4.29
N THR A 6 -3.99 -1.62 -3.37
CA THR A 6 -2.92 -0.64 -3.54
C THR A 6 -2.06 -0.57 -2.28
N ASP A 7 -0.99 0.18 -2.32
CA ASP A 7 -0.18 0.47 -1.14
C ASP A 7 -0.48 1.86 -0.56
N SER A 8 0.03 2.13 0.63
CA SER A 8 -0.26 3.39 1.32
C SER A 8 0.42 4.62 0.72
N ALA A 9 1.39 4.42 -0.19
CA ALA A 9 2.00 5.54 -0.92
C ALA A 9 1.03 6.20 -1.91
N ALA A 10 -0.13 5.60 -2.18
CA ALA A 10 -1.21 6.22 -2.94
C ALA A 10 -1.86 7.41 -2.20
N ASP A 11 -1.65 7.54 -0.88
CA ASP A 11 -2.20 8.64 -0.06
C ASP A 11 -3.72 8.81 -0.24
N LEU A 12 -4.46 7.71 -0.23
CA LEU A 12 -5.91 7.74 -0.39
C LEU A 12 -6.56 8.55 0.75
N THR A 13 -7.51 9.39 0.38
CA THR A 13 -8.33 10.13 1.36
C THR A 13 -9.29 9.18 2.08
N ALA A 14 -9.84 9.61 3.22
CA ALA A 14 -10.85 8.85 3.94
C ALA A 14 -12.09 8.53 3.07
N GLU A 15 -12.48 9.45 2.19
CA GLU A 15 -13.56 9.25 1.22
C GLU A 15 -13.21 8.15 0.22
N GLN A 16 -12.00 8.17 -0.35
CA GLN A 16 -11.52 7.15 -1.28
C GLN A 16 -11.41 5.78 -0.60
N LEU A 17 -10.95 5.72 0.65
CA LEU A 17 -10.88 4.49 1.44
C LEU A 17 -12.25 3.90 1.79
N SER A 18 -13.31 4.71 1.77
CA SER A 18 -14.68 4.25 2.04
C SER A 18 -15.33 3.52 0.86
N VAL A 19 -14.70 3.56 -0.32
CA VAL A 19 -15.22 2.88 -1.52
C VAL A 19 -15.09 1.35 -1.33
N PRO A 20 -16.21 0.61 -1.41
CA PRO A 20 -16.16 -0.84 -1.29
C PRO A 20 -15.27 -1.48 -2.36
N GLY A 21 -14.45 -2.46 -1.95
CA GLY A 21 -13.56 -3.18 -2.87
C GLY A 21 -12.15 -2.62 -2.99
N ILE A 22 -11.85 -1.48 -2.34
CA ILE A 22 -10.48 -0.93 -2.25
C ILE A 22 -9.83 -1.43 -0.95
N PHE A 23 -8.61 -1.96 -1.07
CA PHE A 23 -7.80 -2.48 0.03
C PHE A 23 -6.40 -1.86 -0.04
N VAL A 24 -5.88 -1.42 1.10
CA VAL A 24 -4.56 -0.79 1.18
C VAL A 24 -3.61 -1.67 1.98
N VAL A 25 -2.45 -1.96 1.41
CA VAL A 25 -1.35 -2.63 2.08
C VAL A 25 -0.38 -1.56 2.57
N PRO A 26 -0.19 -1.41 3.90
CA PRO A 26 0.57 -0.30 4.43
C PRO A 26 2.08 -0.50 4.28
N LEU A 27 2.78 0.59 3.95
CA LEU A 27 4.22 0.72 4.13
C LEU A 27 4.54 0.90 5.62
N SER A 28 5.81 0.74 5.99
CA SER A 28 6.31 1.08 7.32
C SER A 28 7.06 2.40 7.28
N VAL A 29 6.91 3.20 8.35
CA VAL A 29 7.65 4.45 8.56
C VAL A 29 8.50 4.31 9.81
N THR A 30 9.82 4.50 9.69
CA THR A 30 10.77 4.49 10.79
C THR A 30 11.25 5.90 11.05
N PHE A 31 11.06 6.39 12.27
CA PHE A 31 11.40 7.73 12.71
C PHE A 31 12.83 7.84 13.28
N ALA A 32 13.27 9.06 13.55
CA ALA A 32 14.61 9.37 14.03
C ALA A 32 14.96 8.67 15.36
N ASP A 33 13.97 8.43 16.22
CA ASP A 33 14.10 7.73 17.50
C ASP A 33 14.17 6.19 17.38
N GLY A 34 14.08 5.66 16.14
CA GLY A 34 14.10 4.24 15.84
C GLY A 34 12.73 3.56 15.94
N THR A 35 11.68 4.28 16.32
CA THR A 35 10.31 3.70 16.31
C THR A 35 9.81 3.49 14.89
N THR A 36 9.15 2.36 14.66
CA THR A 36 8.55 2.01 13.38
C THR A 36 7.04 1.86 13.53
N GLN A 37 6.29 2.46 12.63
CA GLN A 37 4.84 2.38 12.58
C GLN A 37 4.39 2.03 11.16
N LEU A 38 3.24 1.34 11.06
CA LEU A 38 2.58 1.13 9.77
C LEU A 38 1.88 2.42 9.34
N ASP A 39 1.93 2.70 8.05
CA ASP A 39 1.16 3.77 7.41
C ASP A 39 -0.29 3.29 7.12
N ASP A 40 -0.99 2.99 8.20
CA ASP A 40 -2.33 2.38 8.20
C ASP A 40 -3.44 3.34 8.65
N GLY A 41 -3.11 4.63 8.79
CA GLY A 41 -4.03 5.66 9.27
C GLY A 41 -4.09 5.79 10.80
N THR A 42 -3.37 4.96 11.56
CA THR A 42 -3.29 5.08 13.03
C THR A 42 -2.64 6.41 13.45
N MET A 43 -1.59 6.83 12.74
CA MET A 43 -1.03 8.17 12.86
C MET A 43 -1.73 9.10 11.87
N THR A 44 -2.22 10.24 12.34
CA THR A 44 -2.79 11.26 11.46
C THR A 44 -1.70 11.95 10.64
N LYS A 45 -2.09 12.55 9.50
CA LYS A 45 -1.14 13.34 8.69
C LYS A 45 -0.60 14.54 9.47
N ASP A 46 -1.42 15.18 10.29
CA ASP A 46 -0.99 16.31 11.14
C ASP A 46 0.07 15.87 12.16
N GLU A 47 -0.13 14.74 12.84
CA GLU A 47 0.85 14.15 13.76
C GLU A 47 2.16 13.80 13.03
N PHE A 48 2.07 13.25 11.84
CA PHE A 48 3.24 12.96 11.01
C PHE A 48 4.01 14.22 10.65
N PHE A 49 3.34 15.30 10.23
CA PHE A 49 4.00 16.55 9.87
C PHE A 49 4.61 17.26 11.07
N VAL A 50 3.98 17.20 12.26
CA VAL A 50 4.58 17.71 13.50
C VAL A 50 5.87 16.95 13.80
N ARG A 51 5.85 15.63 13.74
CA ARG A 51 7.03 14.80 13.94
C ARG A 51 8.13 15.08 12.93
N LEU A 52 7.75 15.22 11.66
CA LEU A 52 8.69 15.54 10.57
C LEU A 52 9.42 16.87 10.80
N ALA A 53 8.72 17.86 11.38
CA ALA A 53 9.28 19.17 11.67
C ALA A 53 10.18 19.18 12.92
N GLU A 54 9.86 18.34 13.92
CA GLU A 54 10.57 18.29 15.21
C GLU A 54 11.77 17.33 15.20
N ASP A 55 11.72 16.27 14.40
CA ASP A 55 12.76 15.26 14.34
C ASP A 55 14.04 15.79 13.69
N SER A 56 15.19 15.42 14.27
CA SER A 56 16.52 15.81 13.79
C SER A 56 16.92 15.15 12.47
N LYS A 57 16.24 14.07 12.08
CA LYS A 57 16.47 13.31 10.86
C LYS A 57 15.15 12.99 10.19
N LEU A 58 15.18 12.95 8.86
CA LEU A 58 14.02 12.53 8.07
C LEU A 58 13.64 11.08 8.37
N PRO A 59 12.35 10.77 8.47
CA PRO A 59 11.88 9.40 8.58
C PRO A 59 12.24 8.61 7.30
N ARG A 60 12.33 7.30 7.45
CA ARG A 60 12.55 6.37 6.35
C ARG A 60 11.32 5.49 6.16
N THR A 61 10.98 5.23 4.92
CA THR A 61 9.94 4.28 4.57
C THR A 61 10.54 2.93 4.20
N SER A 62 9.81 1.88 4.48
CA SER A 62 10.10 0.52 4.02
C SER A 62 8.86 -0.03 3.31
N GLN A 63 9.10 -0.77 2.23
CA GLN A 63 8.06 -1.45 1.48
C GLN A 63 7.28 -2.43 2.36
N PRO A 64 6.01 -2.76 2.02
CA PRO A 64 5.28 -3.82 2.68
C PRO A 64 6.02 -5.16 2.56
N SER A 65 5.83 -6.04 3.53
CA SER A 65 6.34 -7.40 3.41
C SER A 65 5.52 -8.20 2.40
N PRO A 66 6.09 -9.23 1.75
CA PRO A 66 5.31 -10.15 0.93
C PRO A 66 4.14 -10.79 1.72
N ALA A 67 4.32 -11.06 3.01
CA ALA A 67 3.28 -11.61 3.87
C ALA A 67 2.04 -10.70 4.00
N SER A 68 2.24 -9.37 3.97
CA SER A 68 1.14 -8.40 4.01
C SER A 68 0.28 -8.47 2.75
N PHE A 69 0.88 -8.69 1.58
CA PHE A 69 0.15 -8.93 0.35
C PHE A 69 -0.52 -10.31 0.33
N MET A 70 0.20 -11.35 0.78
CA MET A 70 -0.34 -12.72 0.84
C MET A 70 -1.65 -12.77 1.62
N GLN A 71 -1.73 -12.10 2.77
CA GLN A 71 -2.96 -12.06 3.57
C GLN A 71 -4.16 -11.53 2.77
N VAL A 72 -3.96 -10.44 2.02
CA VAL A 72 -5.03 -9.85 1.20
C VAL A 72 -5.42 -10.79 0.05
N TYR A 73 -4.46 -11.49 -0.54
CA TYR A 73 -4.71 -12.44 -1.63
C TYR A 73 -5.44 -13.69 -1.13
N GLU A 74 -5.05 -14.23 0.03
CA GLU A 74 -5.72 -15.36 0.67
C GLU A 74 -7.17 -15.04 1.03
N ASP A 75 -7.41 -13.85 1.58
CA ASP A 75 -8.76 -13.36 1.90
C ASP A 75 -9.62 -13.20 0.62
N ALA A 76 -9.01 -12.76 -0.48
CA ALA A 76 -9.69 -12.67 -1.77
C ALA A 76 -10.01 -14.07 -2.32
N ALA A 77 -9.05 -14.99 -2.28
CA ALA A 77 -9.25 -16.37 -2.72
C ALA A 77 -10.36 -17.07 -1.94
N ALA A 78 -10.40 -16.90 -0.62
CA ALA A 78 -11.45 -17.46 0.24
C ALA A 78 -12.85 -16.91 -0.07
N ALA A 79 -12.92 -15.65 -0.53
CA ALA A 79 -14.18 -15.01 -0.95
C ALA A 79 -14.56 -15.32 -2.41
N GLY A 80 -13.68 -15.95 -3.20
CA GLY A 80 -13.89 -16.18 -4.63
C GLY A 80 -13.78 -14.91 -5.47
N ASP A 81 -13.00 -13.93 -4.99
CA ASP A 81 -12.78 -12.65 -5.65
C ASP A 81 -11.55 -12.71 -6.57
N GLU A 82 -11.53 -11.86 -7.60
CA GLU A 82 -10.34 -11.56 -8.40
C GLU A 82 -9.60 -10.38 -7.81
N VAL A 83 -8.28 -10.29 -8.06
CA VAL A 83 -7.44 -9.23 -7.50
C VAL A 83 -6.73 -8.46 -8.60
N LEU A 84 -6.88 -7.13 -8.56
CA LEU A 84 -6.08 -6.17 -9.32
C LEU A 84 -5.26 -5.34 -8.34
N VAL A 85 -3.94 -5.42 -8.45
CA VAL A 85 -3.01 -4.63 -7.62
C VAL A 85 -2.45 -3.48 -8.43
N ILE A 86 -2.48 -2.29 -7.86
CA ILE A 86 -1.85 -1.08 -8.42
C ILE A 86 -0.88 -0.57 -7.35
N THR A 87 0.42 -0.56 -7.65
CA THR A 87 1.46 -0.18 -6.69
C THR A 87 2.11 1.14 -7.05
N ILE A 88 2.76 1.75 -6.06
CA ILE A 88 3.77 2.80 -6.31
C ILE A 88 4.77 2.34 -7.38
N GLY A 89 5.26 3.27 -8.18
CA GLY A 89 6.20 3.00 -9.25
C GLY A 89 7.38 2.12 -8.82
N GLN A 90 7.65 1.05 -9.56
CA GLN A 90 8.72 0.09 -9.26
C GLN A 90 10.12 0.73 -9.24
N LYS A 91 10.31 1.86 -9.92
CA LYS A 91 11.55 2.65 -9.89
C LYS A 91 11.74 3.42 -8.59
N LEU A 92 10.65 3.60 -7.80
CA LEU A 92 10.66 4.34 -6.53
C LEU A 92 10.72 3.41 -5.32
N SER A 93 10.17 2.20 -5.43
CA SER A 93 10.02 1.27 -4.30
C SER A 93 10.03 -0.18 -4.77
N GLY A 94 10.48 -1.07 -3.88
CA GLY A 94 10.38 -2.53 -4.08
C GLY A 94 8.98 -3.11 -3.84
N THR A 95 7.97 -2.29 -3.59
CA THR A 95 6.59 -2.73 -3.33
C THR A 95 6.02 -3.57 -4.47
N TYR A 96 6.21 -3.14 -5.72
CA TYR A 96 5.81 -3.89 -6.91
C TYR A 96 6.37 -5.32 -6.92
N GLN A 97 7.66 -5.46 -6.63
CA GLN A 97 8.32 -6.76 -6.56
C GLN A 97 7.79 -7.62 -5.41
N CYS A 98 7.49 -7.01 -4.25
CA CYS A 98 6.89 -7.72 -3.13
C CYS A 98 5.49 -8.25 -3.45
N ALA A 99 4.68 -7.47 -4.16
CA ALA A 99 3.36 -7.90 -4.63
C ALA A 99 3.46 -9.12 -5.56
N HIS A 100 4.44 -9.13 -6.48
CA HIS A 100 4.70 -10.25 -7.38
C HIS A 100 5.18 -11.50 -6.63
N LEU A 101 6.09 -11.35 -5.67
CA LEU A 101 6.58 -12.48 -4.87
C LEU A 101 5.43 -13.14 -4.09
N ALA A 102 4.55 -12.32 -3.50
CA ALA A 102 3.39 -12.82 -2.78
C ALA A 102 2.40 -13.56 -3.70
N ALA A 103 2.23 -13.09 -4.94
CA ALA A 103 1.30 -13.71 -5.90
C ALA A 103 1.77 -15.09 -6.37
N ALA A 104 3.07 -15.37 -6.34
CA ALA A 104 3.61 -16.65 -6.79
C ALA A 104 3.19 -17.84 -5.89
N ASP A 105 2.90 -17.56 -4.61
CA ASP A 105 2.59 -18.59 -3.61
C ASP A 105 1.08 -18.79 -3.37
N VAL A 106 0.23 -17.95 -3.97
CA VAL A 106 -1.23 -18.08 -3.85
C VAL A 106 -1.81 -18.70 -5.12
N GLY A 107 -2.75 -19.63 -4.95
CA GLY A 107 -3.46 -20.29 -6.05
C GLY A 107 -4.52 -19.41 -6.73
N LEU A 108 -4.37 -18.09 -6.67
CA LEU A 108 -5.27 -17.07 -7.21
C LEU A 108 -4.58 -16.34 -8.36
N GLN A 109 -5.34 -16.01 -9.39
CA GLN A 109 -4.86 -15.12 -10.45
C GLN A 109 -4.86 -13.68 -9.91
N VAL A 110 -3.67 -13.09 -9.79
CA VAL A 110 -3.46 -11.71 -9.35
C VAL A 110 -2.92 -10.90 -10.52
N HIS A 111 -3.60 -9.83 -10.87
CA HIS A 111 -3.14 -8.87 -11.88
C HIS A 111 -2.40 -7.73 -11.18
N ILE A 112 -1.16 -7.47 -11.55
CA ILE A 112 -0.32 -6.48 -10.88
C ILE A 112 0.14 -5.44 -11.90
N VAL A 113 -0.16 -4.17 -11.61
CA VAL A 113 0.14 -3.01 -12.45
C VAL A 113 1.11 -2.10 -11.72
N ASP A 114 2.22 -1.77 -12.38
CA ASP A 114 3.09 -0.68 -11.98
C ASP A 114 2.44 0.66 -12.37
N SER A 115 2.10 1.49 -11.38
CA SER A 115 1.50 2.79 -11.66
C SER A 115 2.46 3.78 -12.32
N GLU A 116 3.77 3.53 -12.23
CA GLU A 116 4.84 4.48 -12.58
C GLU A 116 4.70 5.84 -11.87
N ALA A 117 3.98 5.87 -10.75
CA ALA A 117 3.57 7.06 -10.03
C ALA A 117 3.69 6.87 -8.51
N ALA A 118 3.34 7.91 -7.77
CA ALA A 118 3.20 7.91 -6.32
C ALA A 118 2.13 8.92 -5.91
N SER A 119 1.62 8.81 -4.67
CA SER A 119 0.67 9.72 -4.07
C SER A 119 -0.60 9.87 -4.93
N GLN A 120 -1.12 11.07 -5.11
CA GLN A 120 -2.38 11.30 -5.80
C GLN A 120 -2.39 10.85 -7.27
N ALA A 121 -1.25 10.78 -7.95
CA ALA A 121 -1.17 10.24 -9.30
C ALA A 121 -1.45 8.72 -9.32
N GLU A 122 -0.96 7.98 -8.33
CA GLU A 122 -1.30 6.56 -8.12
C GLU A 122 -2.77 6.42 -7.69
N ALA A 123 -3.23 7.26 -6.76
CA ALA A 123 -4.62 7.29 -6.30
C ALA A 123 -5.64 7.48 -7.44
N LEU A 124 -5.30 8.28 -8.45
CA LEU A 124 -6.14 8.45 -9.63
C LEU A 124 -6.34 7.15 -10.40
N LEU A 125 -5.27 6.35 -10.57
CA LEU A 125 -5.36 5.05 -11.22
C LEU A 125 -6.21 4.06 -10.42
N VAL A 126 -6.03 4.05 -9.10
CA VAL A 126 -6.84 3.22 -8.19
C VAL A 126 -8.33 3.57 -8.28
N ARG A 127 -8.65 4.86 -8.38
CA ARG A 127 -10.02 5.33 -8.49
C ARG A 127 -10.67 4.99 -9.84
N GLU A 128 -9.90 5.01 -10.92
CA GLU A 128 -10.40 4.70 -12.26
C GLU A 128 -10.54 3.18 -12.50
N ALA A 129 -9.87 2.38 -11.70
CA ALA A 129 -9.95 0.93 -11.79
C ALA A 129 -11.26 0.39 -11.17
#